data_88b024343fc02710010af8941756e278
#
_entry.id   88b024343fc02710010af8941756e278
#
_cell.length_a   1.000
_cell.length_b   1.000
_cell.length_c   1.000
_cell.angle_alpha   90.00
_cell.angle_beta   90.00
_cell.angle_gamma   90.00
#
_symmetry.space_group_name_H-M   'P 1'
#
loop_
_entity.id
_entity.type
_entity.pdbx_description
1 polymer ?
#
loop_
_entity_poly.entity_id
_entity_poly.type
_entity_poly.pdbx_seq_one_letter_code
_entity_poly.pdbx_strand_id
1 'polypeptide(L)'
;IALFSGEEKGLLGSKDLAKKLKDQNIDLYTMLNFEMLGVPFTDRNYEVFLTGYGLSNLGAKLNTYTNSQMVGSSEVAAKHGLFKRSDNYPFYKKFKAPCHTISSCDLTNFDYYHHVDDEIDKLDFNFMATFINKLIPGIVDICNTNSKEIQMYETSTLKRESSKKND
;
A
#
# COMPACT_ATOMS: atom_id res chain seq x y z
N ILE A 1 -7.90 8.46 10.69
CA ILE A 1 -8.39 8.09 9.34
C ILE A 1 -8.56 9.38 8.56
N ALA A 2 -8.07 9.41 7.31
CA ALA A 2 -8.26 10.51 6.39
C ALA A 2 -8.93 9.99 5.10
N LEU A 3 -9.88 10.74 4.57
CA LEU A 3 -10.47 10.53 3.26
C LEU A 3 -9.99 11.66 2.35
N PHE A 4 -9.31 11.31 1.27
CA PHE A 4 -8.72 12.29 0.37
C PHE A 4 -9.67 12.63 -0.78
N SER A 5 -9.56 13.86 -1.27
CA SER A 5 -10.22 14.32 -2.48
C SER A 5 -9.20 14.76 -3.51
N GLY A 6 -9.60 14.73 -4.79
CA GLY A 6 -8.76 15.18 -5.89
C GLY A 6 -7.53 14.31 -6.14
N GLU A 7 -7.62 13.00 -5.90
CA GLU A 7 -6.57 12.03 -6.21
C GLU A 7 -6.27 12.08 -7.71
N GLU A 8 -7.28 11.91 -8.57
CA GLU A 8 -7.23 11.94 -10.03
C GLU A 8 -6.82 13.32 -10.61
N LYS A 9 -6.84 14.36 -9.80
CA LYS A 9 -6.37 15.70 -10.16
C LYS A 9 -4.94 15.98 -9.69
N GLY A 10 -4.20 14.92 -9.37
CA GLY A 10 -2.81 14.98 -8.98
C GLY A 10 -2.58 14.96 -7.48
N LEU A 11 -3.29 14.11 -6.75
CA LEU A 11 -3.10 13.84 -5.32
C LEU A 11 -3.28 15.10 -4.44
N LEU A 12 -4.29 15.92 -4.73
CA LEU A 12 -4.41 17.25 -4.11
C LEU A 12 -4.61 17.17 -2.60
N GLY A 13 -5.55 16.35 -2.14
CA GLY A 13 -5.88 16.22 -0.72
C GLY A 13 -4.73 15.64 0.10
N SER A 14 -4.08 14.58 -0.38
CA SER A 14 -2.94 13.96 0.30
C SER A 14 -1.70 14.86 0.32
N LYS A 15 -1.44 15.62 -0.74
CA LYS A 15 -0.37 16.64 -0.77
C LYS A 15 -0.58 17.73 0.27
N ASP A 16 -1.81 18.24 0.38
CA ASP A 16 -2.17 19.27 1.36
C ASP A 16 -2.02 18.74 2.79
N LEU A 17 -2.59 17.56 3.09
CA LEU A 17 -2.48 16.97 4.42
C LEU A 17 -1.02 16.63 4.78
N ALA A 18 -0.27 16.00 3.87
CA ALA A 18 1.15 15.70 4.11
C ALA A 18 1.97 16.96 4.40
N LYS A 19 1.67 18.06 3.69
CA LYS A 19 2.30 19.36 3.97
C LYS A 19 1.93 19.88 5.36
N LYS A 20 0.64 19.92 5.70
CA LYS A 20 0.15 20.41 7.01
C LYS A 20 0.76 19.64 8.19
N LEU A 21 0.77 18.31 8.10
CA LEU A 21 1.35 17.48 9.16
C LEU A 21 2.87 17.70 9.29
N LYS A 22 3.57 17.89 8.17
CA LYS A 22 5.02 18.20 8.19
C LYS A 22 5.29 19.56 8.80
N ASP A 23 4.50 20.59 8.46
CA ASP A 23 4.63 21.94 9.00
C ASP A 23 4.34 21.97 10.51
N GLN A 24 3.50 21.06 11.00
CA GLN A 24 3.22 20.86 12.43
C GLN A 24 4.27 19.98 13.15
N ASN A 25 5.34 19.59 12.47
CA ASN A 25 6.39 18.71 13.00
C ASN A 25 5.86 17.36 13.53
N ILE A 26 4.79 16.83 12.94
CA ILE A 26 4.30 15.49 13.30
C ILE A 26 5.37 14.44 12.95
N ASP A 27 5.68 13.58 13.90
CA ASP A 27 6.56 12.43 13.72
C ASP A 27 5.77 11.25 13.15
N LEU A 28 5.60 11.22 11.83
CA LEU A 28 4.85 10.17 11.14
C LEU A 28 5.62 8.84 11.23
N TYR A 29 5.00 7.85 11.86
CA TYR A 29 5.55 6.50 11.95
C TYR A 29 5.40 5.75 10.62
N THR A 30 4.19 5.59 10.16
CA THR A 30 3.84 4.90 8.90
C THR A 30 2.53 5.45 8.34
N MET A 31 2.27 5.21 7.06
CA MET A 31 1.00 5.57 6.43
C MET A 31 0.54 4.41 5.54
N LEU A 32 -0.65 3.93 5.80
CA LEU A 32 -1.33 2.92 4.99
C LEU A 32 -2.44 3.59 4.19
N ASN A 33 -2.33 3.52 2.89
CA ASN A 33 -3.39 3.89 1.98
C ASN A 33 -4.12 2.64 1.51
N PHE A 34 -5.41 2.73 1.31
CA PHE A 34 -6.27 1.66 0.82
C PHE A 34 -7.03 2.16 -0.39
N GLU A 35 -6.88 1.49 -1.51
CA GLU A 35 -7.61 1.78 -2.74
C GLU A 35 -7.77 0.51 -3.58
N MET A 36 -8.76 0.51 -4.46
CA MET A 36 -9.00 -0.55 -5.43
C MET A 36 -9.04 -1.93 -4.74
N LEU A 37 -9.79 -2.02 -3.64
CA LEU A 37 -10.01 -3.23 -2.85
C LEU A 37 -11.39 -3.79 -3.15
N GLY A 38 -11.53 -4.67 -4.07
CA GLY A 38 -12.84 -5.23 -4.39
C GLY A 38 -12.74 -6.29 -5.46
N VAL A 39 -11.56 -6.47 -6.02
CA VAL A 39 -11.31 -7.44 -7.08
C VAL A 39 -10.25 -8.43 -6.59
N PRO A 40 -10.63 -9.66 -6.17
CA PRO A 40 -9.66 -10.63 -5.68
C PRO A 40 -8.75 -11.14 -6.80
N PHE A 41 -7.49 -11.44 -6.47
CA PHE A 41 -6.63 -12.22 -7.34
C PHE A 41 -7.04 -13.70 -7.32
N THR A 42 -7.03 -14.35 -8.47
CA THR A 42 -7.34 -15.77 -8.63
C THR A 42 -6.08 -16.61 -8.92
N ASP A 43 -4.97 -15.97 -9.27
CA ASP A 43 -3.73 -16.59 -9.74
C ASP A 43 -2.51 -16.22 -8.86
N ARG A 44 -2.74 -15.64 -7.67
CA ARG A 44 -1.69 -15.24 -6.73
C ARG A 44 -1.75 -16.04 -5.43
N ASN A 45 -0.63 -16.14 -4.76
CA ASN A 45 -0.53 -16.74 -3.43
C ASN A 45 -0.67 -15.69 -2.29
N TYR A 46 -1.18 -14.50 -2.62
CA TYR A 46 -1.49 -13.42 -1.70
C TYR A 46 -2.85 -12.80 -2.07
N GLU A 47 -3.50 -12.15 -1.12
CA GLU A 47 -4.83 -11.54 -1.32
C GLU A 47 -4.72 -10.10 -1.83
N VAL A 48 -3.69 -9.38 -1.42
CA VAL A 48 -3.41 -8.00 -1.79
C VAL A 48 -1.93 -7.80 -2.03
N PHE A 49 -1.58 -6.75 -2.75
CA PHE A 49 -0.19 -6.33 -2.85
C PHE A 49 0.04 -4.98 -2.17
N LEU A 50 1.29 -4.75 -1.79
CA LEU A 50 1.76 -3.48 -1.25
C LEU A 50 2.56 -2.75 -2.34
N THR A 51 2.15 -1.54 -2.69
CA THR A 51 2.94 -0.73 -3.65
C THR A 51 4.29 -0.38 -3.03
N GLY A 52 5.37 -0.48 -3.81
CA GLY A 52 6.71 -0.25 -3.28
C GLY A 52 7.14 -1.25 -2.20
N TYR A 53 6.71 -2.51 -2.29
CA TYR A 53 6.96 -3.58 -1.32
C TYR A 53 8.42 -3.67 -0.87
N GLY A 54 9.37 -3.53 -1.79
CA GLY A 54 10.81 -3.59 -1.51
C GLY A 54 11.40 -2.34 -0.84
N LEU A 55 10.61 -1.31 -0.50
CA LEU A 55 11.12 -0.08 0.14
C LEU A 55 11.14 -0.16 1.66
N SER A 56 10.35 -1.04 2.26
CA SER A 56 10.25 -1.17 3.72
C SER A 56 9.89 -2.60 4.13
N ASN A 57 9.96 -2.88 5.42
CA ASN A 57 9.54 -4.16 5.98
C ASN A 57 8.03 -4.28 6.25
N LEU A 58 7.21 -3.29 5.85
CA LEU A 58 5.79 -3.24 6.18
C LEU A 58 5.02 -4.49 5.72
N GLY A 59 5.22 -4.95 4.48
CA GLY A 59 4.53 -6.13 3.95
C GLY A 59 4.85 -7.40 4.75
N ALA A 60 6.14 -7.61 5.06
CA ALA A 60 6.57 -8.74 5.89
C ALA A 60 6.01 -8.68 7.32
N LYS A 61 5.99 -7.48 7.92
CA LYS A 61 5.43 -7.27 9.25
C LYS A 61 3.92 -7.51 9.29
N LEU A 62 3.16 -7.02 8.30
CA LEU A 62 1.73 -7.32 8.19
C LEU A 62 1.47 -8.82 8.11
N ASN A 63 2.22 -9.55 7.29
CA ASN A 63 2.10 -10.99 7.20
C ASN A 63 2.41 -11.68 8.55
N THR A 64 3.40 -11.18 9.28
CA THR A 64 3.71 -11.70 10.62
C THR A 64 2.58 -11.42 11.61
N TYR A 65 2.09 -10.20 11.70
CA TYR A 65 1.06 -9.80 12.65
C TYR A 65 -0.30 -10.47 12.38
N THR A 66 -0.62 -10.69 11.12
CA THR A 66 -1.85 -11.39 10.73
C THR A 66 -1.69 -12.91 10.71
N ASN A 67 -0.48 -13.43 10.95
CA ASN A 67 -0.14 -14.85 10.82
C ASN A 67 -0.61 -15.45 9.47
N SER A 68 -0.44 -14.68 8.40
CA SER A 68 -0.95 -15.01 7.05
C SER A 68 -0.06 -14.41 5.96
N GLN A 69 0.07 -15.08 4.83
CA GLN A 69 0.75 -14.57 3.62
C GLN A 69 -0.20 -13.74 2.74
N MET A 70 -1.01 -12.88 3.36
CA MET A 70 -2.03 -12.12 2.65
C MET A 70 -1.49 -10.94 1.83
N VAL A 71 -0.30 -10.42 2.17
CA VAL A 71 0.30 -9.25 1.52
C VAL A 71 1.50 -9.69 0.69
N GLY A 72 1.47 -9.43 -0.60
CA GLY A 72 2.55 -9.71 -1.55
C GLY A 72 3.08 -8.49 -2.28
N SER A 73 3.89 -8.73 -3.30
CA SER A 73 4.37 -7.72 -4.25
C SER A 73 3.84 -8.01 -5.64
N SER A 74 3.45 -6.97 -6.38
CA SER A 74 3.08 -7.08 -7.79
C SER A 74 4.18 -6.47 -8.68
N GLU A 75 4.73 -7.29 -9.59
CA GLU A 75 5.67 -6.81 -10.60
C GLU A 75 4.96 -5.88 -11.60
N VAL A 76 3.70 -6.13 -11.89
CA VAL A 76 2.87 -5.28 -12.75
C VAL A 76 2.72 -3.90 -12.12
N ALA A 77 2.33 -3.83 -10.84
CA ALA A 77 2.23 -2.57 -10.12
C ALA A 77 3.56 -1.79 -10.08
N ALA A 78 4.67 -2.50 -9.93
CA ALA A 78 6.01 -1.90 -9.98
C ALA A 78 6.33 -1.37 -11.38
N LYS A 79 6.08 -2.14 -12.44
CA LYS A 79 6.28 -1.75 -13.84
C LYS A 79 5.46 -0.51 -14.22
N HIS A 80 4.23 -0.42 -13.75
CA HIS A 80 3.34 0.72 -13.98
C HIS A 80 3.57 1.89 -13.01
N GLY A 81 4.50 1.76 -12.07
CA GLY A 81 4.87 2.82 -11.13
C GLY A 81 3.77 3.20 -10.16
N LEU A 82 2.86 2.27 -9.80
CA LEU A 82 1.68 2.54 -8.99
C LEU A 82 2.03 3.14 -7.63
N PHE A 83 3.19 2.83 -7.06
CA PHE A 83 3.68 3.44 -5.82
C PHE A 83 3.68 4.98 -5.83
N LYS A 84 3.90 5.59 -7.01
CA LYS A 84 3.99 7.04 -7.18
C LYS A 84 2.67 7.69 -7.59
N ARG A 85 1.64 6.89 -7.83
CA ARG A 85 0.38 7.30 -8.44
C ARG A 85 -0.78 7.35 -7.46
N SER A 86 -0.53 7.17 -6.16
CA SER A 86 -1.56 7.17 -5.14
C SER A 86 -1.21 8.03 -3.92
N ASP A 87 -2.16 8.22 -3.04
CA ASP A 87 -2.14 9.14 -1.90
C ASP A 87 -1.06 8.84 -0.84
N ASN A 88 -0.45 7.65 -0.87
CA ASN A 88 0.72 7.31 -0.06
C ASN A 88 1.97 8.14 -0.43
N TYR A 89 2.10 8.50 -1.71
CA TYR A 89 3.36 9.04 -2.24
C TYR A 89 3.71 10.44 -1.72
N PRO A 90 2.78 11.40 -1.55
CA PRO A 90 3.06 12.68 -0.92
C PRO A 90 3.63 12.54 0.50
N PHE A 91 3.10 11.60 1.30
CA PHE A 91 3.60 11.32 2.65
C PHE A 91 5.01 10.70 2.60
N TYR A 92 5.22 9.71 1.75
CA TYR A 92 6.55 9.13 1.53
C TYR A 92 7.58 10.21 1.18
N LYS A 93 7.27 11.10 0.26
CA LYS A 93 8.18 12.19 -0.14
C LYS A 93 8.49 13.15 1.00
N LYS A 94 7.49 13.52 1.80
CA LYS A 94 7.64 14.51 2.87
C LYS A 94 8.32 13.96 4.11
N PHE A 95 7.97 12.74 4.51
CA PHE A 95 8.37 12.18 5.81
C PHE A 95 9.53 11.18 5.69
N LYS A 96 9.77 10.60 4.50
CA LYS A 96 10.75 9.52 4.31
C LYS A 96 10.47 8.32 5.23
N ALA A 97 9.21 8.15 5.59
CA ALA A 97 8.68 7.04 6.38
C ALA A 97 8.07 5.96 5.48
N PRO A 98 7.82 4.75 5.97
CA PRO A 98 7.09 3.72 5.25
C PRO A 98 5.65 4.18 4.96
N CYS A 99 5.37 4.55 3.72
CA CYS A 99 4.05 5.02 3.28
C CYS A 99 3.70 4.26 2.01
N HIS A 100 2.70 3.40 2.09
CA HIS A 100 2.38 2.46 1.02
C HIS A 100 0.88 2.37 0.78
N THR A 101 0.51 1.94 -0.42
CA THR A 101 -0.86 1.56 -0.75
C THR A 101 -1.01 0.05 -0.73
N ILE A 102 -2.09 -0.41 -0.12
CA ILE A 102 -2.58 -1.78 -0.19
C ILE A 102 -3.73 -1.82 -1.21
N SER A 103 -3.62 -2.71 -2.18
CA SER A 103 -4.60 -2.87 -3.24
C SER A 103 -4.79 -4.35 -3.63
N SER A 104 -5.94 -4.70 -4.15
CA SER A 104 -6.23 -6.01 -4.75
C SER A 104 -6.39 -5.94 -6.28
N CYS A 105 -6.11 -4.80 -6.89
CA CYS A 105 -6.16 -4.63 -8.34
C CYS A 105 -4.83 -4.05 -8.85
N ASP A 106 -4.12 -4.83 -9.67
CA ASP A 106 -2.83 -4.42 -10.27
C ASP A 106 -2.93 -4.11 -11.77
N LEU A 107 -4.14 -3.85 -12.26
CA LEU A 107 -4.50 -3.56 -13.66
C LEU A 107 -4.56 -4.81 -14.56
N THR A 108 -4.24 -6.00 -14.09
CA THR A 108 -4.34 -7.25 -14.88
C THR A 108 -5.57 -8.06 -14.56
N ASN A 109 -6.19 -7.81 -13.42
CA ASN A 109 -7.33 -8.58 -12.92
C ASN A 109 -8.65 -7.79 -12.94
N PHE A 110 -8.70 -6.61 -13.60
CA PHE A 110 -9.91 -5.79 -13.68
C PHE A 110 -9.96 -5.00 -14.98
N ASP A 111 -10.86 -5.39 -15.88
CA ASP A 111 -10.99 -4.79 -17.23
C ASP A 111 -11.70 -3.43 -17.24
N TYR A 112 -12.31 -3.05 -16.12
CA TYR A 112 -13.13 -1.83 -16.02
C TYR A 112 -12.38 -0.63 -15.42
N TYR A 113 -11.08 -0.76 -15.16
CA TYR A 113 -10.27 0.35 -14.62
C TYR A 113 -10.37 1.60 -15.49
N HIS A 114 -10.87 2.70 -14.92
CA HIS A 114 -11.17 3.96 -15.63
C HIS A 114 -12.17 3.80 -16.78
N HIS A 115 -13.05 2.81 -16.73
CA HIS A 115 -14.11 2.57 -17.69
C HIS A 115 -15.47 3.07 -17.16
N VAL A 116 -16.40 3.39 -18.08
CA VAL A 116 -17.75 3.84 -17.70
C VAL A 116 -18.58 2.75 -16.99
N ASP A 117 -18.21 1.49 -17.17
CA ASP A 117 -18.84 0.32 -16.54
C ASP A 117 -18.11 -0.12 -15.26
N ASP A 118 -17.23 0.72 -14.70
CA ASP A 118 -16.64 0.51 -13.36
C ASP A 118 -17.72 0.82 -12.31
N GLU A 119 -18.55 -0.17 -12.07
CA GLU A 119 -19.76 -0.08 -11.26
C GLU A 119 -19.66 -1.00 -10.03
N ILE A 120 -20.49 -0.73 -9.04
CA ILE A 120 -20.50 -1.43 -7.75
C ILE A 120 -20.75 -2.95 -7.87
N ASP A 121 -21.43 -3.40 -8.92
CA ASP A 121 -21.71 -4.81 -9.19
C ASP A 121 -20.48 -5.61 -9.64
N LYS A 122 -19.37 -4.94 -9.96
CA LYS A 122 -18.10 -5.57 -10.30
C LYS A 122 -17.26 -5.92 -9.07
N LEU A 123 -17.68 -5.48 -7.89
CA LEU A 123 -16.90 -5.63 -6.66
C LEU A 123 -17.35 -6.85 -5.86
N ASP A 124 -16.39 -7.59 -5.32
CA ASP A 124 -16.64 -8.69 -4.38
C ASP A 124 -16.62 -8.18 -2.94
N PHE A 125 -17.80 -7.86 -2.40
CA PHE A 125 -17.96 -7.38 -1.03
C PHE A 125 -17.64 -8.44 0.02
N ASN A 126 -17.82 -9.73 -0.28
CA ASN A 126 -17.45 -10.80 0.63
C ASN A 126 -15.92 -10.90 0.79
N PHE A 127 -15.22 -10.78 -0.32
CA PHE A 127 -13.75 -10.66 -0.30
C PHE A 127 -13.32 -9.43 0.50
N MET A 128 -13.88 -8.25 0.23
CA MET A 128 -13.53 -7.01 0.95
C MET A 128 -13.73 -7.17 2.45
N ALA A 129 -14.90 -7.66 2.88
CA ALA A 129 -15.21 -7.85 4.30
C ALA A 129 -14.25 -8.87 4.96
N THR A 130 -13.97 -9.99 4.28
CA THR A 130 -13.06 -11.02 4.76
C THR A 130 -11.65 -10.49 4.91
N PHE A 131 -11.15 -9.79 3.88
CA PHE A 131 -9.83 -9.16 3.89
C PHE A 131 -9.68 -8.14 5.03
N ILE A 132 -10.66 -7.23 5.18
CA ILE A 132 -10.64 -6.22 6.24
C ILE A 132 -10.56 -6.89 7.61
N ASN A 133 -11.40 -7.90 7.87
CA ASN A 133 -11.39 -8.62 9.15
C ASN A 133 -10.04 -9.31 9.42
N LYS A 134 -9.41 -9.89 8.41
CA LYS A 134 -8.08 -10.50 8.54
C LYS A 134 -6.99 -9.46 8.81
N LEU A 135 -7.12 -8.25 8.26
CA LEU A 135 -6.10 -7.21 8.39
C LEU A 135 -6.15 -6.47 9.74
N ILE A 136 -7.33 -6.38 10.37
CA ILE A 136 -7.54 -5.63 11.62
C ILE A 136 -6.49 -5.97 12.70
N PRO A 137 -6.16 -7.23 13.01
CA PRO A 137 -5.13 -7.55 14.01
C PRO A 137 -3.79 -6.90 13.68
N GLY A 138 -3.35 -6.98 12.43
CA GLY A 138 -2.09 -6.36 11.99
C GLY A 138 -2.08 -4.83 12.13
N ILE A 139 -3.22 -4.16 11.86
CA ILE A 139 -3.35 -2.72 12.09
C ILE A 139 -3.30 -2.38 13.58
N VAL A 140 -3.97 -3.18 14.41
CA VAL A 140 -3.96 -3.01 15.87
C VAL A 140 -2.53 -3.14 16.42
N ASP A 141 -1.77 -4.14 15.96
CA ASP A 141 -0.39 -4.34 16.36
C ASP A 141 0.50 -3.15 15.95
N ILE A 142 0.35 -2.65 14.71
CA ILE A 142 1.08 -1.44 14.25
C ILE A 142 0.75 -0.23 15.12
N CYS A 143 -0.51 -0.05 15.51
CA CYS A 143 -0.94 1.10 16.31
C CYS A 143 -0.49 1.02 17.78
N ASN A 144 -0.32 -0.18 18.33
CA ASN A 144 -0.01 -0.42 19.74
C ASN A 144 1.48 -0.69 20.01
N THR A 145 2.32 -0.72 19.00
CA THR A 145 3.77 -0.92 19.21
C THR A 145 4.39 0.25 19.99
N ASN A 146 5.29 -0.06 20.90
CA ASN A 146 6.06 0.94 21.66
C ASN A 146 7.32 1.42 20.90
N SER A 147 7.60 0.86 19.75
CA SER A 147 8.75 1.20 18.90
C SER A 147 8.33 1.29 17.44
N LYS A 148 9.11 2.02 16.63
CA LYS A 148 8.89 2.10 15.19
C LYS A 148 9.42 0.83 14.52
N GLU A 149 8.68 -0.27 14.60
CA GLU A 149 9.07 -1.56 14.02
C GLU A 149 8.96 -1.60 12.50
N ILE A 150 8.06 -0.79 11.93
CA ILE A 150 7.97 -0.62 10.48
C ILE A 150 9.05 0.38 10.08
N GLN A 151 9.99 -0.06 9.25
CA GLN A 151 11.16 0.74 8.87
C GLN A 151 11.41 0.66 7.37
N MET A 152 11.96 1.73 6.83
CA MET A 152 12.49 1.73 5.47
C MET A 152 13.74 0.84 5.41
N TYR A 153 13.89 0.11 4.31
CA TYR A 153 15.15 -0.57 4.04
C TYR A 153 16.26 0.43 3.71
N GLU A 154 17.48 0.15 4.16
CA GLU A 154 18.63 0.97 3.80
C GLU A 154 18.95 0.84 2.31
N THR A 155 19.31 1.95 1.67
CA THR A 155 19.61 2.01 0.23
C THR A 155 20.76 1.08 -0.20
N SER A 156 21.62 0.67 0.72
CA SER A 156 22.71 -0.30 0.50
C SER A 156 22.18 -1.74 0.28
N THR A 157 21.07 -2.08 0.91
CA THR A 157 20.45 -3.42 0.80
C THR A 157 19.78 -3.61 -0.55
N LEU A 158 19.12 -2.56 -1.07
CA LEU A 158 18.45 -2.58 -2.37
C LEU A 158 19.41 -2.80 -3.56
N LYS A 159 20.64 -2.32 -3.46
CA LYS A 159 21.67 -2.53 -4.51
C LYS A 159 22.22 -3.95 -4.55
N ARG A 160 22.20 -4.69 -3.44
CA ARG A 160 22.71 -6.07 -3.37
C ARG A 160 21.73 -7.10 -3.94
N GLU A 161 20.43 -6.83 -3.86
CA GLU A 161 19.42 -7.73 -4.42
C GLU A 161 19.28 -7.58 -5.94
N SER A 162 19.47 -6.37 -6.48
CA SER A 162 19.47 -6.14 -7.93
C SER A 162 20.69 -6.74 -8.65
N SER A 163 21.82 -6.89 -7.96
CA SER A 163 23.03 -7.52 -8.54
C SER A 163 22.98 -9.05 -8.51
N LYS A 164 22.17 -9.67 -7.64
CA LYS A 164 22.01 -11.14 -7.57
C LYS A 164 20.99 -11.70 -8.56
N LYS A 165 20.19 -10.87 -9.21
CA LYS A 165 19.24 -11.31 -10.27
C LYS A 165 19.83 -11.29 -11.67
N ASN A 166 21.08 -10.88 -11.84
CA ASN A 166 21.78 -10.79 -13.14
C ASN A 166 22.94 -11.79 -13.29
N ASP A 167 23.08 -12.72 -12.36
CA ASP A 167 23.95 -13.90 -12.44
C ASP A 167 23.06 -15.16 -12.51
#